data_727b4a5e61a183c5a51272164d3b6514
#
_entry.id   727b4a5e61a183c5a51272164d3b6514
#
_cell.length_a   1.000
_cell.length_b   1.000
_cell.length_c   1.000
_cell.angle_alpha   90.00
_cell.angle_beta   90.00
_cell.angle_gamma   90.00
#
_symmetry.space_group_name_H-M   'P 1'
#
loop_
_entity.id
_entity.type
_entity.pdbx_description
1 polymer ?
#
loop_
_entity_poly.entity_id
_entity_poly.type
_entity_poly.pdbx_seq_one_letter_code
_entity_poly.pdbx_strand_id
1 'polypeptide(L)'
;MAYLGSRLGDINIRRFPDGEIHVKIVDNVRGRDVFIVQPICTQPNEMLMELLIMIDAARRGSAARITAVLPYYGYARQDRKDQPRVPITAKLVANLLVAAGANRVLTMDLHAQQIQGFFDIPVDHLHAAPVMVKYLREMELKKPLVVSPDTGGAKAAYAYSQMLGTGLAIVAKQRMGDAEVDAFSVVGDVEGCDVIMVDDMTTTCGTLCAAAKLLKEKGASSIRAAVTHIPLTEKGVERLQADTSLTELVVTDTVPLRADLPTNKLPVKLTVLSVAELLGEAIRRIHQDQSVSSLFRY
;
A
#
# COMPACT_ATOMS: atom_id res chain seq x y z
N MET A 1 -8.90 -5.04 16.08
CA MET A 1 -9.21 -5.82 17.31
C MET A 1 -10.71 -5.93 17.56
N ALA A 2 -11.51 -4.85 17.46
CA ALA A 2 -12.97 -4.95 17.62
C ALA A 2 -13.60 -6.02 16.70
N TYR A 3 -13.21 -6.07 15.43
CA TYR A 3 -13.68 -7.07 14.46
C TYR A 3 -13.36 -8.53 14.89
N LEU A 4 -12.19 -8.77 15.47
CA LEU A 4 -11.76 -10.11 15.91
C LEU A 4 -12.33 -10.54 17.26
N GLY A 5 -13.02 -9.65 17.98
CA GLY A 5 -13.49 -9.93 19.35
C GLY A 5 -12.37 -10.30 20.32
N SER A 6 -11.14 -9.83 20.06
CA SER A 6 -9.93 -10.16 20.82
C SER A 6 -9.21 -8.89 21.27
N ARG A 7 -8.26 -9.04 22.20
CA ARG A 7 -7.36 -7.97 22.61
C ARG A 7 -6.00 -8.07 21.90
N LEU A 8 -5.25 -6.98 21.85
CA LEU A 8 -3.84 -7.03 21.49
C LEU A 8 -3.06 -7.83 22.55
N GLY A 9 -2.10 -8.60 22.07
CA GLY A 9 -1.11 -9.20 22.96
C GLY A 9 -0.27 -8.12 23.63
N ASP A 10 0.10 -8.35 24.87
CA ASP A 10 0.93 -7.40 25.61
C ASP A 10 2.40 -7.56 25.23
N ILE A 11 2.99 -6.48 24.75
CA ILE A 11 4.37 -6.41 24.28
C ILE A 11 5.02 -5.11 24.76
N ASN A 12 6.24 -5.19 25.20
CA ASN A 12 7.05 -4.03 25.57
C ASN A 12 8.17 -3.84 24.55
N ILE A 13 8.12 -2.72 23.83
CA ILE A 13 9.12 -2.31 22.86
C ILE A 13 9.77 -1.04 23.39
N ARG A 14 11.10 -1.06 23.51
CA ARG A 14 11.90 0.10 23.96
C ARG A 14 13.20 0.17 23.20
N ARG A 15 13.88 1.28 23.31
CA ARG A 15 15.23 1.46 22.76
C ARG A 15 16.22 1.59 23.88
N PHE A 16 17.40 1.02 23.69
CA PHE A 16 18.58 1.32 24.49
C PHE A 16 19.11 2.74 24.15
N PRO A 17 19.95 3.32 25.01
CA PRO A 17 20.51 4.67 24.76
C PRO A 17 21.29 4.80 23.46
N ASP A 18 21.86 3.72 22.95
CA ASP A 18 22.58 3.62 21.69
C ASP A 18 21.66 3.42 20.46
N GLY A 19 20.35 3.28 20.69
CA GLY A 19 19.31 3.12 19.66
C GLY A 19 18.92 1.70 19.35
N GLU A 20 19.57 0.68 19.92
CA GLU A 20 19.17 -0.73 19.72
C GLU A 20 17.74 -0.99 20.21
N ILE A 21 17.00 -1.79 19.45
CA ILE A 21 15.62 -2.14 19.76
C ILE A 21 15.59 -3.33 20.72
N HIS A 22 14.87 -3.18 21.81
CA HIS A 22 14.61 -4.25 22.76
C HIS A 22 13.10 -4.59 22.74
N VAL A 23 12.81 -5.87 22.51
CA VAL A 23 11.43 -6.40 22.53
C VAL A 23 11.26 -7.43 23.62
N LYS A 24 10.16 -7.32 24.37
CA LYS A 24 9.71 -8.34 25.33
C LYS A 24 8.23 -8.63 25.11
N ILE A 25 7.90 -9.81 24.62
CA ILE A 25 6.52 -10.30 24.61
C ILE A 25 6.16 -10.68 26.06
N VAL A 26 5.11 -10.05 26.61
CA VAL A 26 4.67 -10.24 27.99
C VAL A 26 3.72 -11.42 28.09
N ASP A 27 2.78 -11.53 27.13
CA ASP A 27 1.85 -12.65 27.06
C ASP A 27 2.56 -13.98 26.74
N ASN A 28 2.02 -15.08 27.29
CA ASN A 28 2.52 -16.41 26.95
C ASN A 28 2.08 -16.79 25.53
N VAL A 29 3.06 -16.88 24.61
CA VAL A 29 2.83 -17.24 23.21
C VAL A 29 3.12 -18.72 22.90
N ARG A 30 3.53 -19.53 23.88
CA ARG A 30 3.83 -20.94 23.67
C ARG A 30 2.62 -21.69 23.10
N GLY A 31 2.85 -22.36 21.96
CA GLY A 31 1.81 -23.12 21.26
C GLY A 31 0.69 -22.25 20.65
N ARG A 32 0.86 -20.91 20.59
CA ARG A 32 -0.14 -19.99 20.04
C ARG A 32 0.12 -19.71 18.55
N ASP A 33 -0.96 -19.37 17.85
CA ASP A 33 -0.92 -18.77 16.51
C ASP A 33 -0.77 -17.25 16.67
N VAL A 34 0.39 -16.74 16.30
CA VAL A 34 0.80 -15.36 16.56
C VAL A 34 0.76 -14.55 15.26
N PHE A 35 0.00 -13.46 15.26
CA PHE A 35 -0.06 -12.51 14.17
C PHE A 35 0.64 -11.21 14.58
N ILE A 36 1.72 -10.86 13.90
CA ILE A 36 2.49 -9.64 14.14
C ILE A 36 2.12 -8.64 13.05
N VAL A 37 1.42 -7.56 13.44
CA VAL A 37 0.96 -6.52 12.50
C VAL A 37 1.93 -5.35 12.53
N GLN A 38 2.70 -5.18 11.45
CA GLN A 38 3.73 -4.15 11.35
C GLN A 38 3.91 -3.68 9.90
N PRO A 39 3.44 -2.48 9.51
CA PRO A 39 3.77 -1.93 8.20
C PRO A 39 5.25 -1.49 8.18
N ILE A 40 5.97 -1.82 7.10
CA ILE A 40 7.38 -1.44 6.93
C ILE A 40 7.44 -0.08 6.21
N CYS A 41 7.07 1.00 6.91
CA CYS A 41 6.93 2.34 6.33
C CYS A 41 7.49 3.44 7.22
N THR A 42 7.53 4.67 6.74
CA THR A 42 8.02 5.90 7.37
C THR A 42 9.50 5.83 7.77
N GLN A 43 9.89 4.90 8.60
CA GLN A 43 11.27 4.55 8.96
C GLN A 43 11.50 3.07 8.63
N PRO A 44 11.60 2.69 7.34
CA PRO A 44 11.52 1.29 6.93
C PRO A 44 12.62 0.40 7.51
N ASN A 45 13.82 0.91 7.74
CA ASN A 45 14.92 0.16 8.36
C ASN A 45 14.60 -0.21 9.81
N GLU A 46 14.08 0.76 10.56
CA GLU A 46 13.66 0.60 11.96
C GLU A 46 12.50 -0.38 12.08
N MET A 47 11.46 -0.15 11.28
CA MET A 47 10.26 -1.00 11.29
C MET A 47 10.57 -2.44 10.87
N LEU A 48 11.47 -2.62 9.90
CA LEU A 48 11.91 -3.95 9.50
C LEU A 48 12.68 -4.65 10.62
N MET A 49 13.65 -3.97 11.24
CA MET A 49 14.44 -4.56 12.32
C MET A 49 13.55 -4.90 13.53
N GLU A 50 12.64 -4.01 13.91
CA GLU A 50 11.67 -4.25 14.98
C GLU A 50 10.82 -5.48 14.71
N LEU A 51 10.30 -5.62 13.48
CA LEU A 51 9.54 -6.78 13.05
C LEU A 51 10.36 -8.07 13.14
N LEU A 52 11.59 -8.09 12.68
CA LEU A 52 12.47 -9.26 12.74
C LEU A 52 12.72 -9.69 14.19
N ILE A 53 12.96 -8.74 15.10
CA ILE A 53 13.15 -9.00 16.53
C ILE A 53 11.86 -9.55 17.17
N MET A 54 10.68 -9.01 16.81
CA MET A 54 9.39 -9.54 17.29
C MET A 54 9.16 -10.98 16.83
N ILE A 55 9.47 -11.29 15.58
CA ILE A 55 9.34 -12.65 15.03
C ILE A 55 10.29 -13.61 15.76
N ASP A 56 11.57 -13.24 15.97
CA ASP A 56 12.53 -14.07 16.70
C ASP A 56 12.11 -14.28 18.16
N ALA A 57 11.60 -13.23 18.82
CA ALA A 57 11.07 -13.34 20.19
C ALA A 57 9.89 -14.32 20.26
N ALA A 58 8.93 -14.25 19.34
CA ALA A 58 7.80 -15.18 19.28
C ALA A 58 8.26 -16.62 19.01
N ARG A 59 9.22 -16.81 18.08
CA ARG A 59 9.83 -18.10 17.77
C ARG A 59 10.51 -18.71 18.99
N ARG A 60 11.36 -17.94 19.70
CA ARG A 60 12.02 -18.36 20.94
C ARG A 60 11.03 -18.59 22.08
N GLY A 61 9.89 -17.87 22.08
CA GLY A 61 8.76 -18.11 22.96
C GLY A 61 7.98 -19.39 22.66
N SER A 62 8.38 -20.16 21.63
CA SER A 62 7.75 -21.40 21.16
C SER A 62 6.32 -21.18 20.64
N ALA A 63 6.05 -20.08 19.94
CA ALA A 63 4.82 -19.92 19.16
C ALA A 63 4.68 -21.10 18.16
N ALA A 64 3.46 -21.60 18.00
CA ALA A 64 3.21 -22.71 17.07
C ALA A 64 3.26 -22.24 15.60
N ARG A 65 2.75 -21.06 15.32
CA ARG A 65 2.75 -20.43 13.99
C ARG A 65 2.93 -18.92 14.14
N ILE A 66 3.71 -18.33 13.25
CA ILE A 66 3.97 -16.88 13.24
C ILE A 66 3.62 -16.34 11.86
N THR A 67 2.61 -15.50 11.78
CA THR A 67 2.21 -14.80 10.57
C THR A 67 2.64 -13.33 10.65
N ALA A 68 3.52 -12.91 9.73
CA ALA A 68 3.85 -11.50 9.55
C ALA A 68 2.75 -10.82 8.73
N VAL A 69 1.99 -9.93 9.38
CA VAL A 69 0.93 -9.14 8.72
C VAL A 69 1.51 -7.78 8.37
N LEU A 70 1.74 -7.57 7.08
CA LEU A 70 2.41 -6.42 6.52
C LEU A 70 1.41 -5.61 5.67
N PRO A 71 0.60 -4.72 6.27
CA PRO A 71 -0.32 -3.88 5.50
C PRO A 71 0.41 -3.11 4.38
N TYR A 72 1.66 -2.74 4.62
CA TYR A 72 2.59 -2.19 3.64
C TYR A 72 3.91 -2.94 3.67
N TYR A 73 4.30 -3.50 2.51
CA TYR A 73 5.58 -4.19 2.30
C TYR A 73 6.65 -3.19 1.87
N GLY A 74 7.51 -2.78 2.79
CA GLY A 74 8.64 -1.89 2.47
C GLY A 74 9.60 -2.53 1.48
N TYR A 75 10.32 -1.68 0.72
CA TYR A 75 11.26 -2.09 -0.35
C TYR A 75 10.63 -2.79 -1.57
N ALA A 76 9.29 -2.86 -1.67
CA ALA A 76 8.59 -3.48 -2.79
C ALA A 76 8.97 -2.90 -4.16
N ARG A 77 9.42 -1.64 -4.23
CA ARG A 77 9.88 -0.99 -5.46
C ARG A 77 11.24 -1.46 -5.97
N GLN A 78 11.98 -2.24 -5.16
CA GLN A 78 13.28 -2.83 -5.50
C GLN A 78 13.12 -4.34 -5.75
N ASP A 79 12.21 -4.69 -6.67
CA ASP A 79 11.81 -6.07 -6.99
C ASP A 79 12.63 -6.70 -8.11
N ARG A 80 13.40 -5.89 -8.83
CA ARG A 80 14.22 -6.31 -9.98
C ARG A 80 15.48 -5.47 -10.11
N LYS A 81 16.43 -5.95 -10.91
CA LYS A 81 17.58 -5.14 -11.33
C LYS A 81 17.19 -4.28 -12.53
N ASP A 82 17.06 -3.00 -12.32
CA ASP A 82 16.79 -1.98 -13.35
C ASP A 82 18.08 -1.42 -13.96
N GLN A 83 19.22 -1.68 -13.30
CA GLN A 83 20.56 -1.29 -13.75
C GLN A 83 21.63 -2.27 -13.20
N PRO A 84 22.86 -2.22 -13.72
CA PRO A 84 23.95 -3.06 -13.21
C PRO A 84 24.29 -2.78 -11.74
N ARG A 85 24.61 -3.83 -10.97
CA ARG A 85 25.14 -3.76 -9.59
C ARG A 85 24.15 -3.23 -8.54
N VAL A 86 22.86 -3.26 -8.81
CA VAL A 86 21.83 -2.96 -7.80
C VAL A 86 21.31 -4.22 -7.13
N PRO A 87 20.83 -4.14 -5.89
CA PRO A 87 20.23 -5.27 -5.20
C PRO A 87 18.81 -5.58 -5.72
N ILE A 88 18.26 -6.71 -5.29
CA ILE A 88 16.82 -6.99 -5.27
C ILE A 88 16.39 -6.97 -3.80
N THR A 89 16.17 -5.79 -3.24
CA THR A 89 15.96 -5.63 -1.80
C THR A 89 14.64 -6.25 -1.34
N ALA A 90 13.61 -6.29 -2.21
CA ALA A 90 12.38 -7.01 -1.91
C ALA A 90 12.63 -8.51 -1.61
N LYS A 91 13.55 -9.17 -2.35
CA LYS A 91 13.96 -10.56 -2.08
C LYS A 91 14.77 -10.68 -0.80
N LEU A 92 15.66 -9.71 -0.53
CA LEU A 92 16.43 -9.69 0.72
C LEU A 92 15.50 -9.63 1.93
N VAL A 93 14.51 -8.73 1.92
CA VAL A 93 13.50 -8.61 3.00
C VAL A 93 12.72 -9.92 3.17
N ALA A 94 12.29 -10.56 2.07
CA ALA A 94 11.62 -11.85 2.12
C ALA A 94 12.47 -12.91 2.83
N ASN A 95 13.77 -13.01 2.47
CA ASN A 95 14.70 -13.95 3.09
C ASN A 95 14.90 -13.67 4.60
N LEU A 96 14.99 -12.40 4.99
CA LEU A 96 15.15 -12.01 6.40
C LEU A 96 13.93 -12.39 7.23
N LEU A 97 12.71 -12.19 6.74
CA LEU A 97 11.47 -12.59 7.41
C LEU A 97 11.41 -14.10 7.63
N VAL A 98 11.76 -14.89 6.61
CA VAL A 98 11.82 -16.36 6.72
C VAL A 98 12.90 -16.79 7.71
N ALA A 99 14.09 -16.21 7.63
CA ALA A 99 15.21 -16.53 8.53
C ALA A 99 14.90 -16.20 9.99
N ALA A 100 14.20 -15.09 10.26
CA ALA A 100 13.72 -14.72 11.60
C ALA A 100 12.74 -15.74 12.16
N GLY A 101 11.94 -16.41 11.31
CA GLY A 101 11.03 -17.49 11.72
C GLY A 101 9.56 -17.27 11.35
N ALA A 102 9.26 -16.37 10.42
CA ALA A 102 7.91 -16.25 9.88
C ALA A 102 7.51 -17.55 9.15
N ASN A 103 6.29 -18.03 9.41
CA ASN A 103 5.72 -19.21 8.75
C ASN A 103 4.77 -18.83 7.61
N ARG A 104 4.30 -17.59 7.59
CA ARG A 104 3.36 -17.04 6.60
C ARG A 104 3.51 -15.53 6.54
N VAL A 105 3.21 -14.95 5.39
CA VAL A 105 3.08 -13.51 5.21
C VAL A 105 1.66 -13.19 4.74
N LEU A 106 1.03 -12.18 5.35
CA LEU A 106 -0.20 -11.56 4.88
C LEU A 106 0.13 -10.12 4.52
N THR A 107 -0.15 -9.71 3.30
CA THR A 107 0.18 -8.35 2.82
C THR A 107 -0.90 -7.80 1.89
N MET A 108 -0.82 -6.51 1.56
CA MET A 108 -1.78 -5.84 0.71
C MET A 108 -1.08 -5.07 -0.42
N ASP A 109 -1.67 -5.09 -1.62
CA ASP A 109 -1.28 -4.35 -2.82
C ASP A 109 0.24 -4.21 -3.00
N LEU A 110 0.91 -5.34 -3.18
CA LEU A 110 2.33 -5.36 -3.51
C LEU A 110 2.59 -4.58 -4.81
N HIS A 111 3.55 -3.67 -4.79
CA HIS A 111 3.97 -2.90 -5.97
C HIS A 111 4.24 -3.78 -7.19
N ALA A 112 4.81 -4.95 -6.97
CA ALA A 112 5.01 -5.98 -7.97
C ALA A 112 4.44 -7.31 -7.45
N GLN A 113 3.38 -7.82 -8.07
CA GLN A 113 2.69 -9.04 -7.60
C GLN A 113 3.60 -10.27 -7.55
N GLN A 114 4.62 -10.34 -8.41
CA GLN A 114 5.61 -11.41 -8.43
C GLN A 114 6.47 -11.50 -7.16
N ILE A 115 6.48 -10.48 -6.29
CA ILE A 115 7.17 -10.54 -4.98
C ILE A 115 6.67 -11.72 -4.14
N GLN A 116 5.42 -12.17 -4.32
CA GLN A 116 4.90 -13.37 -3.69
C GLN A 116 5.80 -14.60 -3.96
N GLY A 117 6.37 -14.70 -5.16
CA GLY A 117 7.30 -15.76 -5.54
C GLY A 117 8.72 -15.61 -4.94
N PHE A 118 9.00 -14.56 -4.19
CA PHE A 118 10.29 -14.40 -3.49
C PHE A 118 10.33 -15.16 -2.16
N PHE A 119 9.19 -15.61 -1.68
CA PHE A 119 9.06 -16.34 -0.43
C PHE A 119 8.99 -17.86 -0.67
N ASP A 120 9.65 -18.61 0.20
CA ASP A 120 9.54 -20.07 0.29
C ASP A 120 8.47 -20.51 1.32
N ILE A 121 7.70 -19.54 1.84
CA ILE A 121 6.57 -19.74 2.75
C ILE A 121 5.30 -19.16 2.10
N PRO A 122 4.09 -19.58 2.54
CA PRO A 122 2.84 -19.06 2.01
C PRO A 122 2.74 -17.53 2.15
N VAL A 123 2.25 -16.89 1.08
CA VAL A 123 1.94 -15.46 1.04
C VAL A 123 0.49 -15.26 0.65
N ASP A 124 -0.27 -14.62 1.52
CA ASP A 124 -1.62 -14.16 1.24
C ASP A 124 -1.57 -12.69 0.82
N HIS A 125 -1.83 -12.41 -0.45
CA HIS A 125 -1.78 -11.08 -1.02
C HIS A 125 -3.21 -10.54 -1.23
N LEU A 126 -3.65 -9.63 -0.36
CA LEU A 126 -4.94 -8.96 -0.44
C LEU A 126 -4.88 -7.74 -1.37
N HIS A 127 -6.06 -7.29 -1.79
CA HIS A 127 -6.23 -6.06 -2.54
C HIS A 127 -7.16 -5.10 -1.79
N ALA A 128 -6.80 -3.81 -1.72
CA ALA A 128 -7.65 -2.77 -1.14
C ALA A 128 -8.82 -2.38 -2.05
N ALA A 129 -8.80 -2.81 -3.31
CA ALA A 129 -9.80 -2.49 -4.31
C ALA A 129 -11.26 -2.67 -3.84
N PRO A 130 -11.66 -3.74 -3.13
CA PRO A 130 -13.04 -3.86 -2.64
C PRO A 130 -13.45 -2.73 -1.70
N VAL A 131 -12.53 -2.27 -0.84
CA VAL A 131 -12.78 -1.16 0.10
C VAL A 131 -12.88 0.16 -0.66
N MET A 132 -11.95 0.41 -1.58
CA MET A 132 -11.93 1.61 -2.43
C MET A 132 -13.16 1.70 -3.32
N VAL A 133 -13.50 0.60 -4.03
CA VAL A 133 -14.64 0.56 -4.96
C VAL A 133 -15.96 0.76 -4.23
N LYS A 134 -16.10 0.22 -3.02
CA LYS A 134 -17.30 0.47 -2.20
C LYS A 134 -17.52 1.98 -1.99
N TYR A 135 -16.47 2.68 -1.58
CA TYR A 135 -16.51 4.14 -1.36
C TYR A 135 -16.77 4.90 -2.67
N LEU A 136 -16.07 4.53 -3.76
CA LEU A 136 -16.17 5.21 -5.05
C LEU A 136 -17.55 5.05 -5.69
N ARG A 137 -18.26 3.93 -5.46
CA ARG A 137 -19.62 3.69 -5.93
C ARG A 137 -20.67 4.56 -5.24
N GLU A 138 -20.40 5.00 -4.02
CA GLU A 138 -21.29 5.88 -3.26
C GLU A 138 -21.21 7.35 -3.72
N MET A 139 -20.25 7.66 -4.63
CA MET A 139 -20.11 9.00 -5.19
C MET A 139 -21.06 9.24 -6.34
N GLU A 140 -21.66 10.42 -6.39
CA GLU A 140 -22.50 10.87 -7.51
C GLU A 140 -21.60 11.42 -8.64
N LEU A 141 -21.08 10.53 -9.51
CA LEU A 141 -20.27 10.86 -10.66
C LEU A 141 -21.10 10.80 -11.94
N LYS A 142 -21.06 11.85 -12.76
CA LYS A 142 -21.88 11.95 -13.99
C LYS A 142 -21.30 11.11 -15.14
N LYS A 143 -19.99 11.18 -15.37
CA LYS A 143 -19.29 10.47 -16.44
C LYS A 143 -18.00 9.86 -15.88
N PRO A 144 -18.11 8.82 -15.01
CA PRO A 144 -16.93 8.25 -14.37
C PRO A 144 -16.00 7.57 -15.36
N LEU A 145 -14.70 7.80 -15.21
CA LEU A 145 -13.64 7.19 -16.01
C LEU A 145 -12.46 6.84 -15.12
N VAL A 146 -12.05 5.58 -15.15
CA VAL A 146 -10.83 5.15 -14.45
C VAL A 146 -9.60 5.49 -15.30
N VAL A 147 -8.55 6.02 -14.65
CA VAL A 147 -7.31 6.39 -15.32
C VAL A 147 -6.11 5.81 -14.56
N SER A 148 -5.20 5.19 -15.31
CA SER A 148 -3.88 4.85 -14.77
C SER A 148 -2.95 6.07 -14.90
N PRO A 149 -2.30 6.54 -13.81
CA PRO A 149 -1.40 7.69 -13.84
C PRO A 149 -0.07 7.41 -14.59
N ASP A 150 0.21 6.13 -14.88
CA ASP A 150 1.33 5.68 -15.70
C ASP A 150 1.02 4.32 -16.36
N THR A 151 1.94 3.82 -17.18
CA THR A 151 1.77 2.53 -17.87
C THR A 151 1.92 1.32 -16.93
N GLY A 152 2.60 1.45 -15.79
CA GLY A 152 2.82 0.38 -14.83
C GLY A 152 1.54 -0.03 -14.10
N GLY A 153 0.69 0.95 -13.76
CA GLY A 153 -0.59 0.75 -13.08
C GLY A 153 -1.74 0.27 -13.96
N ALA A 154 -1.56 0.14 -15.28
CA ALA A 154 -2.66 -0.12 -16.22
C ALA A 154 -3.49 -1.37 -15.90
N LYS A 155 -2.86 -2.45 -15.41
CA LYS A 155 -3.57 -3.68 -15.03
C LYS A 155 -4.49 -3.47 -13.82
N ALA A 156 -4.03 -2.74 -12.80
CA ALA A 156 -4.84 -2.41 -11.64
C ALA A 156 -6.00 -1.49 -12.04
N ALA A 157 -5.71 -0.44 -12.82
CA ALA A 157 -6.73 0.47 -13.31
C ALA A 157 -7.81 -0.25 -14.15
N TYR A 158 -7.41 -1.23 -14.99
CA TYR A 158 -8.37 -2.07 -15.71
C TYR A 158 -9.28 -2.84 -14.77
N ALA A 159 -8.74 -3.45 -13.72
CA ALA A 159 -9.55 -4.16 -12.73
C ALA A 159 -10.56 -3.22 -12.03
N TYR A 160 -10.13 -2.00 -11.66
CA TYR A 160 -11.05 -0.99 -11.10
C TYR A 160 -12.13 -0.56 -12.11
N SER A 161 -11.78 -0.37 -13.40
CA SER A 161 -12.76 -0.01 -14.42
C SER A 161 -13.83 -1.09 -14.58
N GLN A 162 -13.46 -2.37 -14.55
CA GLN A 162 -14.41 -3.49 -14.59
C GLN A 162 -15.31 -3.51 -13.37
N MET A 163 -14.76 -3.32 -12.16
CA MET A 163 -15.56 -3.30 -10.94
C MET A 163 -16.51 -2.10 -10.88
N LEU A 164 -16.10 -0.94 -11.37
CA LEU A 164 -16.92 0.28 -11.37
C LEU A 164 -17.87 0.35 -12.59
N GLY A 165 -17.68 -0.49 -13.60
CA GLY A 165 -18.45 -0.46 -14.85
C GLY A 165 -18.16 0.78 -15.70
N THR A 166 -16.90 1.23 -15.71
CA THR A 166 -16.45 2.46 -16.39
C THR A 166 -15.51 2.16 -17.55
N GLY A 167 -15.22 3.18 -18.38
CA GLY A 167 -14.11 3.16 -19.32
C GLY A 167 -12.74 3.21 -18.60
N LEU A 168 -11.68 3.08 -19.41
CA LEU A 168 -10.29 3.16 -18.98
C LEU A 168 -9.52 4.12 -19.89
N ALA A 169 -8.69 4.98 -19.29
CA ALA A 169 -7.65 5.73 -19.98
C ALA A 169 -6.30 5.56 -19.26
N ILE A 170 -5.21 5.88 -19.94
CA ILE A 170 -3.85 5.72 -19.41
C ILE A 170 -3.06 6.98 -19.71
N VAL A 171 -2.37 7.51 -18.71
CA VAL A 171 -1.35 8.54 -18.88
C VAL A 171 -0.04 7.84 -19.24
N ALA A 172 0.47 8.11 -20.42
CA ALA A 172 1.76 7.58 -20.88
C ALA A 172 2.83 8.67 -20.79
N LYS A 173 3.91 8.36 -20.05
CA LYS A 173 5.10 9.20 -19.96
C LYS A 173 6.01 8.87 -21.15
N GLN A 174 6.28 9.85 -22.02
CA GLN A 174 7.25 9.73 -23.10
C GLN A 174 8.50 10.54 -22.77
N ARG A 175 9.67 9.91 -22.81
CA ARG A 175 10.95 10.61 -22.80
C ARG A 175 11.28 11.05 -24.21
N MET A 176 11.30 12.34 -24.46
CA MET A 176 11.65 12.92 -25.77
C MET A 176 13.13 13.31 -25.74
N GLY A 177 14.03 12.39 -26.16
CA GLY A 177 15.46 12.65 -26.36
C GLY A 177 16.29 12.87 -25.10
N ASP A 178 17.57 13.27 -25.27
CA ASP A 178 18.53 13.53 -24.19
C ASP A 178 18.26 14.81 -23.38
N ALA A 179 17.32 15.63 -23.78
CA ALA A 179 16.83 16.76 -23.00
C ALA A 179 15.68 16.27 -22.09
N GLU A 180 15.82 16.46 -20.79
CA GLU A 180 14.87 16.08 -19.72
C GLU A 180 13.49 16.77 -19.83
N VAL A 181 12.82 16.68 -20.98
CA VAL A 181 11.43 17.12 -21.09
C VAL A 181 10.54 15.89 -21.04
N ASP A 182 9.96 15.63 -19.87
CA ASP A 182 8.93 14.63 -19.71
C ASP A 182 7.67 15.09 -20.47
N ALA A 183 7.45 14.54 -21.65
CA ALA A 183 6.17 14.70 -22.34
C ALA A 183 5.19 13.63 -21.84
N PHE A 184 4.01 14.07 -21.45
CA PHE A 184 2.93 13.17 -21.07
C PHE A 184 1.86 13.18 -22.15
N SER A 185 1.34 12.01 -22.49
CA SER A 185 0.19 11.84 -23.38
C SER A 185 -0.90 11.05 -22.68
N VAL A 186 -2.15 11.27 -23.08
CA VAL A 186 -3.31 10.50 -22.60
C VAL A 186 -3.77 9.59 -23.71
N VAL A 187 -3.87 8.31 -23.43
CA VAL A 187 -4.50 7.31 -24.30
C VAL A 187 -5.92 7.10 -23.79
N GLY A 188 -6.91 7.49 -24.58
CA GLY A 188 -8.33 7.51 -24.22
C GLY A 188 -8.88 8.95 -24.20
N ASP A 189 -10.22 9.07 -24.19
CA ASP A 189 -10.92 10.35 -24.12
C ASP A 189 -11.32 10.66 -22.68
N VAL A 190 -10.88 11.81 -22.18
CA VAL A 190 -11.12 12.25 -20.78
C VAL A 190 -11.97 13.53 -20.72
N GLU A 191 -12.35 14.08 -21.87
CA GLU A 191 -13.12 15.33 -21.92
C GLU A 191 -14.49 15.19 -21.25
N GLY A 192 -14.77 16.09 -20.33
CA GLY A 192 -16.01 16.12 -19.56
C GLY A 192 -16.16 14.94 -18.56
N CYS A 193 -15.13 14.09 -18.38
CA CYS A 193 -15.21 12.95 -17.47
C CYS A 193 -14.91 13.33 -16.02
N ASP A 194 -15.54 12.60 -15.10
CA ASP A 194 -15.17 12.53 -13.69
C ASP A 194 -14.11 11.44 -13.52
N VAL A 195 -12.85 11.87 -13.50
CA VAL A 195 -11.70 10.97 -13.50
C VAL A 195 -11.44 10.39 -12.10
N ILE A 196 -11.17 9.09 -12.07
CA ILE A 196 -10.67 8.34 -10.90
C ILE A 196 -9.31 7.78 -11.28
N MET A 197 -8.23 8.43 -10.86
CA MET A 197 -6.89 7.86 -10.97
C MET A 197 -6.68 6.76 -9.95
N VAL A 198 -6.06 5.65 -10.34
CA VAL A 198 -5.79 4.51 -9.46
C VAL A 198 -4.32 4.16 -9.46
N ASP A 199 -3.73 4.04 -8.26
CA ASP A 199 -2.33 3.65 -8.10
C ASP A 199 -2.16 2.79 -6.84
N ASP A 200 -1.08 1.99 -6.78
CA ASP A 200 -0.75 1.20 -5.59
C ASP A 200 -0.18 2.08 -4.46
N MET A 201 0.65 3.05 -4.81
CA MET A 201 1.29 3.90 -3.81
C MET A 201 1.72 5.27 -4.32
N THR A 202 1.78 6.23 -3.40
CA THR A 202 2.42 7.53 -3.66
C THR A 202 3.24 7.99 -2.44
N THR A 203 4.42 8.56 -2.69
CA THR A 203 5.30 9.11 -1.65
C THR A 203 5.44 10.61 -1.76
N THR A 204 5.84 11.09 -2.93
CA THR A 204 6.08 12.50 -3.23
C THR A 204 4.97 13.13 -4.08
N CYS A 205 3.94 12.38 -4.41
CA CYS A 205 2.80 12.79 -5.26
C CYS A 205 3.18 13.36 -6.64
N GLY A 206 4.44 13.19 -7.07
CA GLY A 206 4.93 13.80 -8.32
C GLY A 206 4.20 13.32 -9.56
N THR A 207 4.14 12.01 -9.76
CA THR A 207 3.42 11.38 -10.90
C THR A 207 1.94 11.72 -10.85
N LEU A 208 1.36 11.66 -9.64
CA LEU A 208 -0.06 11.90 -9.41
C LEU A 208 -0.47 13.33 -9.78
N CYS A 209 0.27 14.35 -9.27
CA CYS A 209 -0.02 15.75 -9.57
C CYS A 209 0.24 16.08 -11.05
N ALA A 210 1.32 15.54 -11.64
CA ALA A 210 1.60 15.75 -13.07
C ALA A 210 0.50 15.15 -13.97
N ALA A 211 0.03 13.94 -13.63
CA ALA A 211 -1.09 13.31 -14.33
C ALA A 211 -2.38 14.11 -14.16
N ALA A 212 -2.69 14.56 -12.92
CA ALA A 212 -3.87 15.36 -12.63
C ALA A 212 -3.89 16.67 -13.44
N LYS A 213 -2.77 17.38 -13.47
CA LYS A 213 -2.65 18.62 -14.27
C LYS A 213 -2.92 18.36 -15.75
N LEU A 214 -2.29 17.35 -16.33
CA LEU A 214 -2.52 16.97 -17.73
C LEU A 214 -3.98 16.63 -18.01
N LEU A 215 -4.60 15.81 -17.15
CA LEU A 215 -6.00 15.43 -17.32
C LEU A 215 -6.93 16.63 -17.23
N LYS A 216 -6.61 17.60 -16.37
CA LYS A 216 -7.34 18.87 -16.30
C LYS A 216 -7.20 19.69 -17.57
N GLU A 217 -5.99 19.80 -18.13
CA GLU A 217 -5.71 20.46 -19.41
C GLU A 217 -6.41 19.78 -20.59
N LYS A 218 -6.67 18.46 -20.48
CA LYS A 218 -7.43 17.67 -21.47
C LYS A 218 -8.95 17.71 -21.25
N GLY A 219 -9.46 18.58 -20.38
CA GLY A 219 -10.87 18.84 -20.21
C GLY A 219 -11.59 17.91 -19.21
N ALA A 220 -10.89 17.19 -18.36
CA ALA A 220 -11.53 16.43 -17.28
C ALA A 220 -12.32 17.37 -16.36
N SER A 221 -13.58 16.99 -16.03
CA SER A 221 -14.50 17.79 -15.19
C SER A 221 -14.04 17.81 -13.74
N SER A 222 -13.75 16.65 -13.19
CA SER A 222 -13.20 16.48 -11.84
C SER A 222 -12.16 15.37 -11.83
N ILE A 223 -11.20 15.46 -10.91
CA ILE A 223 -10.12 14.49 -10.81
C ILE A 223 -9.97 14.04 -9.37
N ARG A 224 -10.12 12.76 -9.13
CA ARG A 224 -9.87 12.10 -7.84
C ARG A 224 -8.77 11.08 -8.01
N ALA A 225 -8.06 10.79 -6.93
CA ALA A 225 -7.10 9.71 -6.92
C ALA A 225 -7.45 8.72 -5.80
N ALA A 226 -7.40 7.42 -6.12
CA ALA A 226 -7.54 6.33 -5.18
C ALA A 226 -6.21 5.58 -5.12
N VAL A 227 -5.51 5.69 -3.99
CA VAL A 227 -4.15 5.18 -3.79
C VAL A 227 -4.10 4.33 -2.53
N THR A 228 -3.69 3.08 -2.66
CA THR A 228 -3.69 2.19 -1.50
C THR A 228 -2.73 2.65 -0.41
N HIS A 229 -1.47 2.89 -0.76
CA HIS A 229 -0.43 3.22 0.21
C HIS A 229 0.04 4.67 0.09
N ILE A 230 0.08 5.37 1.22
CA ILE A 230 0.55 6.77 1.25
C ILE A 230 1.68 6.98 2.29
N PRO A 231 2.91 6.46 2.05
CA PRO A 231 4.07 6.86 2.85
C PRO A 231 4.48 8.29 2.49
N LEU A 232 3.62 9.24 2.85
CA LEU A 232 3.73 10.65 2.45
C LEU A 232 4.97 11.31 3.04
N THR A 233 5.67 12.09 2.20
CA THR A 233 6.82 12.90 2.57
C THR A 233 6.46 14.38 2.62
N GLU A 234 7.31 15.22 3.21
CA GLU A 234 7.18 16.70 3.20
C GLU A 234 7.02 17.21 1.76
N LYS A 235 7.86 16.73 0.84
CA LYS A 235 7.76 17.07 -0.58
C LYS A 235 6.43 16.66 -1.22
N GLY A 236 5.82 15.58 -0.73
CA GLY A 236 4.47 15.18 -1.16
C GLY A 236 3.40 16.16 -0.69
N VAL A 237 3.50 16.61 0.56
CA VAL A 237 2.61 17.65 1.12
C VAL A 237 2.75 18.96 0.35
N GLU A 238 3.98 19.43 0.12
CA GLU A 238 4.25 20.66 -0.66
C GLU A 238 3.60 20.61 -2.04
N ARG A 239 3.72 19.47 -2.75
CA ARG A 239 3.13 19.30 -4.07
C ARG A 239 1.60 19.28 -4.03
N LEU A 240 1.01 18.59 -3.06
CA LEU A 240 -0.44 18.59 -2.88
C LEU A 240 -0.98 19.97 -2.48
N GLN A 241 -0.20 20.77 -1.75
CA GLN A 241 -0.56 22.15 -1.43
C GLN A 241 -0.53 23.07 -2.66
N ALA A 242 0.39 22.82 -3.59
CA ALA A 242 0.53 23.58 -4.82
C ALA A 242 -0.42 23.11 -5.94
N ASP A 243 -0.98 21.90 -5.82
CA ASP A 243 -1.86 21.31 -6.83
C ASP A 243 -3.32 21.75 -6.61
N THR A 244 -3.93 22.27 -7.67
CA THR A 244 -5.34 22.67 -7.71
C THR A 244 -6.19 21.78 -8.63
N SER A 245 -5.57 20.75 -9.23
CA SER A 245 -6.22 19.87 -10.20
C SER A 245 -6.96 18.72 -9.51
N LEU A 246 -6.43 18.23 -8.37
CA LEU A 246 -7.03 17.17 -7.58
C LEU A 246 -8.16 17.70 -6.69
N THR A 247 -9.33 17.09 -6.79
CA THR A 247 -10.48 17.39 -5.92
C THR A 247 -10.47 16.54 -4.66
N GLU A 248 -10.03 15.29 -4.75
CA GLU A 248 -9.97 14.36 -3.63
C GLU A 248 -8.85 13.34 -3.79
N LEU A 249 -8.17 13.04 -2.69
CA LEU A 249 -7.21 11.95 -2.55
C LEU A 249 -7.76 10.93 -1.55
N VAL A 250 -8.17 9.78 -2.07
CA VAL A 250 -8.68 8.65 -1.29
C VAL A 250 -7.53 7.68 -1.05
N VAL A 251 -7.25 7.36 0.21
CA VAL A 251 -6.16 6.48 0.61
C VAL A 251 -6.63 5.46 1.63
N THR A 252 -5.79 4.50 1.99
CA THR A 252 -6.08 3.58 3.10
C THR A 252 -5.22 3.86 4.33
N ASP A 253 -5.59 3.23 5.44
CA ASP A 253 -4.83 3.22 6.69
C ASP A 253 -3.74 2.11 6.74
N THR A 254 -3.35 1.53 5.59
CA THR A 254 -2.22 0.58 5.48
C THR A 254 -0.89 1.20 5.89
N VAL A 255 -0.76 2.53 5.71
CA VAL A 255 0.34 3.36 6.18
C VAL A 255 -0.24 4.46 7.05
N PRO A 256 0.15 4.58 8.32
CA PRO A 256 -0.33 5.65 9.17
C PRO A 256 0.15 7.01 8.63
N LEU A 257 -0.75 7.98 8.62
CA LEU A 257 -0.36 9.37 8.31
C LEU A 257 0.59 9.88 9.38
N ARG A 258 1.67 10.51 8.96
CA ARG A 258 2.63 11.14 9.85
C ARG A 258 2.00 12.33 10.56
N ALA A 259 2.03 12.33 11.89
CA ALA A 259 1.43 13.38 12.71
C ALA A 259 2.15 14.75 12.58
N ASP A 260 3.42 14.74 12.18
CA ASP A 260 4.25 15.92 11.96
C ASP A 260 4.00 16.60 10.61
N LEU A 261 3.26 15.96 9.70
CA LEU A 261 2.90 16.53 8.40
C LEU A 261 1.56 17.27 8.48
N PRO A 262 1.46 18.49 7.92
CA PRO A 262 0.24 19.31 7.99
C PRO A 262 -0.83 18.84 6.98
N THR A 263 -1.21 17.57 7.02
CA THR A 263 -2.19 16.96 6.10
C THR A 263 -3.60 17.54 6.25
N ASN A 264 -3.92 18.10 7.41
CA ASN A 264 -5.17 18.81 7.68
C ASN A 264 -5.27 20.21 7.01
N LYS A 265 -4.18 20.70 6.40
CA LYS A 265 -4.11 21.97 5.67
C LYS A 265 -4.01 21.81 4.16
N LEU A 266 -4.22 20.60 3.65
CA LEU A 266 -4.22 20.35 2.22
C LEU A 266 -5.46 20.98 1.57
N PRO A 267 -5.34 21.61 0.38
CA PRO A 267 -6.49 22.09 -0.39
C PRO A 267 -7.30 20.92 -0.98
N VAL A 268 -6.66 19.79 -1.23
CA VAL A 268 -7.32 18.57 -1.68
C VAL A 268 -8.00 17.87 -0.49
N LYS A 269 -9.22 17.40 -0.68
CA LYS A 269 -9.89 16.56 0.32
C LYS A 269 -9.12 15.26 0.48
N LEU A 270 -8.60 14.98 1.68
CA LEU A 270 -7.95 13.71 2.01
C LEU A 270 -8.95 12.80 2.73
N THR A 271 -9.26 11.66 2.11
CA THR A 271 -10.16 10.64 2.69
C THR A 271 -9.36 9.38 2.99
N VAL A 272 -9.39 8.92 4.24
CA VAL A 272 -8.70 7.70 4.67
C VAL A 272 -9.71 6.59 4.91
N LEU A 273 -9.61 5.51 4.17
CA LEU A 273 -10.46 4.32 4.30
C LEU A 273 -9.75 3.26 5.14
N SER A 274 -10.47 2.63 6.05
CA SER A 274 -9.86 1.58 6.87
C SER A 274 -9.95 0.22 6.16
N VAL A 275 -8.80 -0.49 6.13
CA VAL A 275 -8.68 -1.88 5.68
C VAL A 275 -8.73 -2.87 6.86
N ALA A 276 -9.01 -2.39 8.06
CA ALA A 276 -8.95 -3.20 9.28
C ALA A 276 -9.93 -4.38 9.26
N GLU A 277 -11.14 -4.22 8.71
CA GLU A 277 -12.09 -5.33 8.58
C GLU A 277 -11.60 -6.40 7.61
N LEU A 278 -11.05 -6.00 6.46
CA LEU A 278 -10.51 -6.91 5.46
C LEU A 278 -9.31 -7.70 6.00
N LEU A 279 -8.37 -7.02 6.66
CA LEU A 279 -7.24 -7.68 7.33
C LEU A 279 -7.69 -8.58 8.49
N GLY A 280 -8.65 -8.11 9.28
CA GLY A 280 -9.23 -8.89 10.38
C GLY A 280 -9.90 -10.16 9.88
N GLU A 281 -10.68 -10.10 8.80
CA GLU A 281 -11.29 -11.28 8.20
C GLU A 281 -10.24 -12.27 7.65
N ALA A 282 -9.18 -11.77 7.02
CA ALA A 282 -8.08 -12.62 6.56
C ALA A 282 -7.38 -13.31 7.75
N ILE A 283 -7.05 -12.57 8.81
CA ILE A 283 -6.47 -13.12 10.05
C ILE A 283 -7.37 -14.21 10.65
N ARG A 284 -8.68 -13.95 10.75
CA ARG A 284 -9.64 -14.91 11.28
C ARG A 284 -9.65 -16.20 10.47
N ARG A 285 -9.70 -16.10 9.14
CA ARG A 285 -9.71 -17.26 8.24
C ARG A 285 -8.40 -18.05 8.30
N ILE A 286 -7.25 -17.35 8.30
CA ILE A 286 -5.94 -18.00 8.45
C ILE A 286 -5.87 -18.76 9.78
N HIS A 287 -6.34 -18.13 10.87
CA HIS A 287 -6.36 -18.76 12.19
C HIS A 287 -7.24 -20.01 12.24
N GLN A 288 -8.36 -20.01 11.52
CA GLN A 288 -9.32 -21.12 11.45
C GLN A 288 -9.04 -22.11 10.33
N ASP A 289 -7.89 -22.00 9.66
CA ASP A 289 -7.50 -22.79 8.48
C ASP A 289 -8.56 -22.78 7.34
N GLN A 290 -9.28 -21.65 7.22
CA GLN A 290 -10.28 -21.43 6.18
C GLN A 290 -9.67 -20.77 4.95
N SER A 291 -10.34 -20.96 3.79
CA SER A 291 -9.91 -20.33 2.54
C SER A 291 -10.02 -18.80 2.59
N VAL A 292 -8.96 -18.12 2.19
CA VAL A 292 -8.91 -16.66 2.00
C VAL A 292 -9.16 -16.24 0.55
N SER A 293 -9.35 -17.21 -0.38
CA SER A 293 -9.42 -16.96 -1.83
C SER A 293 -10.53 -15.97 -2.24
N SER A 294 -11.64 -15.93 -1.51
CA SER A 294 -12.73 -14.97 -1.81
C SER A 294 -12.37 -13.53 -1.46
N LEU A 295 -11.31 -13.32 -0.66
CA LEU A 295 -10.82 -11.99 -0.27
C LEU A 295 -9.83 -11.41 -1.30
N PHE A 296 -9.31 -12.24 -2.23
CA PHE A 296 -8.35 -11.83 -3.26
C PHE A 296 -9.02 -11.30 -4.54
N ARG A 297 -10.34 -11.26 -4.61
CA ARG A 297 -11.04 -10.81 -5.81
C ARG A 297 -10.97 -9.29 -5.90
N TYR A 298 -10.47 -8.83 -7.07
CA TYR A 298 -10.72 -7.48 -7.55
C TYR A 298 -12.19 -7.27 -7.79
#